data_9d80e9ee65f1916a68739b1853d95047
#
_entry.id   9d80e9ee65f1916a68739b1853d95047
#
_cell.length_a   1.000
_cell.length_b   1.000
_cell.length_c   1.000
_cell.angle_alpha   90.00
_cell.angle_beta   90.00
_cell.angle_gamma   90.00
#
_symmetry.space_group_name_H-M   'P 1'
#
loop_
_entity.id
_entity.type
_entity.pdbx_description
1 polymer ?
#
loop_
_entity_poly.entity_id
_entity_poly.type
_entity_poly.pdbx_seq_one_letter_code
_entity_poly.pdbx_strand_id
1 'polypeptide(L)'
;EKFIGENLISKIGIAILVLAIGYFVKYAIDQNWIGPVARVAIGILCGGILIALAHRFRNSYRGFSSVLAGGGMAVFYFTITLAYQQFHLFSQTTAFVIMIVITVFAVALSLLYDKQELAIIALIGGFLAPLLVSDGGGNYRVLFTYLIILNSGLLIIAYNKSWRLLNLLNFIFTILMFGSWLLFLGYDEPAISFKNGFLFATVFYLLFFIINIAHNVKEKKKFIASD
;
A
#
# COMPACT_ATOMS: atom_id res chain seq x y z
N GLU A 1 13.96 29.22 7.44
CA GLU A 1 12.84 29.70 6.59
C GLU A 1 12.79 29.05 5.21
N LYS A 2 13.90 28.82 4.51
CA LYS A 2 13.94 28.12 3.21
C LYS A 2 13.47 26.65 3.29
N PHE A 3 13.72 25.95 4.40
CA PHE A 3 13.39 24.54 4.57
C PHE A 3 11.87 24.29 4.70
N ILE A 4 11.14 25.23 5.30
CA ILE A 4 9.67 25.15 5.45
C ILE A 4 8.98 25.51 4.13
N GLY A 5 9.43 26.53 3.41
CA GLY A 5 8.82 26.98 2.16
C GLY A 5 8.88 25.96 1.03
N GLU A 6 10.05 25.41 0.71
CA GLU A 6 10.22 24.50 -0.43
C GLU A 6 9.54 23.13 -0.22
N ASN A 7 9.62 22.57 0.97
CA ASN A 7 8.98 21.26 1.25
C ASN A 7 7.46 21.37 1.44
N LEU A 8 6.96 22.43 2.07
CA LEU A 8 5.53 22.61 2.31
C LEU A 8 4.81 22.98 1.01
N ILE A 9 5.36 23.90 0.22
CA ILE A 9 4.79 24.35 -1.07
C ILE A 9 4.72 23.17 -2.04
N SER A 10 5.77 22.34 -2.13
CA SER A 10 5.78 21.16 -2.99
C SER A 10 4.71 20.12 -2.59
N LYS A 11 4.54 19.87 -1.30
CA LYS A 11 3.53 18.94 -0.78
C LYS A 11 2.12 19.46 -1.02
N ILE A 12 1.87 20.74 -0.75
CA ILE A 12 0.59 21.41 -1.01
C ILE A 12 0.31 21.43 -2.52
N GLY A 13 1.29 21.76 -3.35
CA GLY A 13 1.14 21.78 -4.80
C GLY A 13 0.75 20.42 -5.38
N ILE A 14 1.35 19.33 -4.88
CA ILE A 14 1.00 17.97 -5.30
C ILE A 14 -0.38 17.56 -4.77
N ALA A 15 -0.72 17.89 -3.53
CA ALA A 15 -2.06 17.63 -2.99
C ALA A 15 -3.13 18.34 -3.82
N ILE A 16 -2.92 19.61 -4.18
CA ILE A 16 -3.81 20.37 -5.06
C ILE A 16 -3.89 19.74 -6.46
N LEU A 17 -2.74 19.30 -7.02
CA LEU A 17 -2.70 18.64 -8.33
C LEU A 17 -3.51 17.33 -8.33
N VAL A 18 -3.32 16.50 -7.31
CA VAL A 18 -4.08 15.23 -7.15
C VAL A 18 -5.57 15.50 -7.00
N LEU A 19 -5.96 16.49 -6.19
CA LEU A 19 -7.36 16.91 -6.05
C LEU A 19 -7.93 17.47 -7.35
N ALA A 20 -7.17 18.27 -8.08
CA ALA A 20 -7.59 18.86 -9.37
C ALA A 20 -7.80 17.76 -10.42
N ILE A 21 -6.88 16.79 -10.51
CA ILE A 21 -7.03 15.63 -11.39
C ILE A 21 -8.25 14.80 -10.99
N GLY A 22 -8.43 14.54 -9.68
CA GLY A 22 -9.58 13.80 -9.17
C GLY A 22 -10.91 14.51 -9.47
N TYR A 23 -10.96 15.84 -9.34
CA TYR A 23 -12.14 16.64 -9.62
C TYR A 23 -12.44 16.72 -11.13
N PHE A 24 -11.40 16.85 -11.96
CA PHE A 24 -11.52 16.83 -13.42
C PHE A 24 -12.04 15.48 -13.90
N VAL A 25 -11.50 14.38 -13.36
CA VAL A 25 -11.97 13.02 -13.66
C VAL A 25 -13.44 12.86 -13.23
N LYS A 26 -13.81 13.33 -12.04
CA LYS A 26 -15.21 13.33 -11.58
C LYS A 26 -16.11 14.14 -12.52
N TYR A 27 -15.71 15.34 -12.88
CA TYR A 27 -16.48 16.20 -13.81
C TYR A 27 -16.66 15.53 -15.19
N ALA A 28 -15.61 14.94 -15.74
CA ALA A 28 -15.68 14.19 -16.99
C ALA A 28 -16.60 12.94 -16.89
N ILE A 29 -16.68 12.36 -15.69
CA ILE A 29 -17.60 11.27 -15.34
C ILE A 29 -19.05 11.76 -15.39
N ASP A 30 -19.35 12.84 -14.69
CA ASP A 30 -20.69 13.39 -14.55
C ASP A 30 -21.26 13.86 -15.91
N GLN A 31 -20.39 14.32 -16.81
CA GLN A 31 -20.75 14.77 -18.16
C GLN A 31 -20.79 13.65 -19.23
N ASN A 32 -20.52 12.40 -18.86
CA ASN A 32 -20.47 11.25 -19.81
C ASN A 32 -19.58 11.46 -21.05
N TRP A 33 -18.59 12.35 -20.98
CA TRP A 33 -17.69 12.65 -22.09
C TRP A 33 -16.77 11.50 -22.47
N ILE A 34 -16.45 10.65 -21.50
CA ILE A 34 -15.46 9.60 -21.65
C ILE A 34 -16.04 8.30 -21.07
N GLY A 35 -16.03 7.25 -21.85
CA GLY A 35 -16.51 5.92 -21.41
C GLY A 35 -15.67 5.34 -20.26
N PRO A 36 -16.18 4.36 -19.50
CA PRO A 36 -15.50 3.78 -18.33
C PRO A 36 -14.08 3.30 -18.61
N VAL A 37 -13.89 2.60 -19.72
CA VAL A 37 -12.56 2.08 -20.11
C VAL A 37 -11.56 3.21 -20.37
N ALA A 38 -12.00 4.28 -21.07
CA ALA A 38 -11.13 5.41 -21.36
C ALA A 38 -10.76 6.18 -20.09
N ARG A 39 -11.64 6.26 -19.09
CA ARG A 39 -11.37 6.88 -17.78
C ARG A 39 -10.26 6.13 -17.03
N VAL A 40 -10.33 4.80 -17.01
CA VAL A 40 -9.31 3.95 -16.40
C VAL A 40 -7.98 4.08 -17.15
N ALA A 41 -8.01 4.10 -18.48
CA ALA A 41 -6.82 4.31 -19.30
C ALA A 41 -6.14 5.66 -19.01
N ILE A 42 -6.91 6.74 -18.88
CA ILE A 42 -6.38 8.07 -18.49
C ILE A 42 -5.74 8.02 -17.09
N GLY A 43 -6.38 7.36 -16.13
CA GLY A 43 -5.82 7.19 -14.78
C GLY A 43 -4.47 6.45 -14.81
N ILE A 44 -4.39 5.37 -15.56
CA ILE A 44 -3.14 4.60 -15.74
C ILE A 44 -2.08 5.46 -16.44
N LEU A 45 -2.42 6.21 -17.47
CA LEU A 45 -1.49 7.11 -18.15
C LEU A 45 -0.98 8.21 -17.22
N CYS A 46 -1.86 8.86 -16.45
CA CYS A 46 -1.48 9.88 -15.49
C CYS A 46 -0.53 9.33 -14.41
N GLY A 47 -0.86 8.18 -13.83
CA GLY A 47 0.02 7.50 -12.86
C GLY A 47 1.37 7.13 -13.48
N GLY A 48 1.38 6.61 -14.71
CA GLY A 48 2.59 6.29 -15.45
C GLY A 48 3.47 7.51 -15.74
N ILE A 49 2.88 8.62 -16.16
CA ILE A 49 3.59 9.89 -16.38
C ILE A 49 4.21 10.40 -15.08
N LEU A 50 3.48 10.35 -13.96
CA LEU A 50 4.02 10.76 -12.66
C LEU A 50 5.24 9.93 -12.27
N ILE A 51 5.20 8.62 -12.48
CA ILE A 51 6.34 7.72 -12.18
C ILE A 51 7.50 7.96 -13.15
N ALA A 52 7.24 8.19 -14.43
CA ALA A 52 8.26 8.49 -15.42
C ALA A 52 8.98 9.82 -15.09
N LEU A 53 8.23 10.86 -14.72
CA LEU A 53 8.78 12.12 -14.24
C LEU A 53 9.55 11.94 -12.93
N ALA A 54 9.05 11.14 -12.00
CA ALA A 54 9.74 10.78 -10.77
C ALA A 54 11.11 10.17 -11.10
N HIS A 55 11.15 9.21 -12.02
CA HIS A 55 12.39 8.56 -12.41
C HIS A 55 13.39 9.55 -13.06
N ARG A 56 12.90 10.46 -13.89
CA ARG A 56 13.75 11.48 -14.53
C ARG A 56 14.35 12.46 -13.52
N PHE A 57 13.61 12.85 -12.48
CA PHE A 57 14.06 13.79 -11.46
C PHE A 57 14.80 13.13 -10.28
N ARG A 58 14.95 11.83 -10.26
CA ARG A 58 15.53 11.06 -9.15
C ARG A 58 16.89 11.55 -8.68
N ASN A 59 17.75 11.95 -9.62
CA ASN A 59 19.11 12.37 -9.31
C ASN A 59 19.21 13.87 -8.95
N SER A 60 18.37 14.72 -9.55
CA SER A 60 18.41 16.17 -9.37
C SER A 60 17.58 16.66 -8.18
N TYR A 61 16.40 16.05 -7.96
CA TYR A 61 15.42 16.48 -6.93
C TYR A 61 14.86 15.28 -6.19
N ARG A 62 15.69 14.66 -5.35
CA ARG A 62 15.36 13.38 -4.65
C ARG A 62 14.07 13.41 -3.85
N GLY A 63 13.79 14.49 -3.10
CA GLY A 63 12.57 14.63 -2.31
C GLY A 63 11.33 14.75 -3.17
N PHE A 64 11.38 15.60 -4.18
CA PHE A 64 10.29 15.80 -5.13
C PHE A 64 9.98 14.53 -5.93
N SER A 65 11.02 13.84 -6.40
CA SER A 65 10.90 12.55 -7.10
C SER A 65 10.17 11.49 -6.26
N SER A 66 10.46 11.39 -4.96
CA SER A 66 9.78 10.43 -4.06
C SER A 66 8.30 10.75 -3.94
N VAL A 67 7.94 12.02 -3.83
CA VAL A 67 6.53 12.45 -3.73
C VAL A 67 5.78 12.18 -5.04
N LEU A 68 6.42 12.45 -6.20
CA LEU A 68 5.82 12.11 -7.50
C LEU A 68 5.60 10.60 -7.65
N ALA A 69 6.57 9.79 -7.28
CA ALA A 69 6.45 8.33 -7.34
C ALA A 69 5.31 7.83 -6.44
N GLY A 70 5.22 8.36 -5.21
CA GLY A 70 4.13 8.06 -4.28
C GLY A 70 2.77 8.48 -4.81
N GLY A 71 2.67 9.68 -5.41
CA GLY A 71 1.45 10.17 -6.06
C GLY A 71 1.02 9.28 -7.22
N GLY A 72 1.96 8.85 -8.08
CA GLY A 72 1.69 7.92 -9.17
C GLY A 72 1.15 6.57 -8.69
N MET A 73 1.71 6.04 -7.59
CA MET A 73 1.20 4.83 -6.96
C MET A 73 -0.22 5.00 -6.40
N ALA A 74 -0.48 6.11 -5.71
CA ALA A 74 -1.81 6.43 -5.19
C ALA A 74 -2.85 6.52 -6.33
N VAL A 75 -2.48 7.13 -7.46
CA VAL A 75 -3.33 7.18 -8.67
C VAL A 75 -3.63 5.78 -9.19
N PHE A 76 -2.66 4.87 -9.22
CA PHE A 76 -2.90 3.49 -9.65
C PHE A 76 -3.88 2.76 -8.72
N TYR A 77 -3.67 2.80 -7.41
CA TYR A 77 -4.60 2.18 -6.46
C TYR A 77 -6.02 2.72 -6.61
N PHE A 78 -6.16 4.03 -6.70
CA PHE A 78 -7.45 4.69 -6.85
C PHE A 78 -8.14 4.32 -8.18
N THR A 79 -7.38 4.32 -9.28
CA THR A 79 -7.88 3.98 -10.62
C THR A 79 -8.41 2.55 -10.68
N ILE A 80 -7.69 1.58 -10.11
CA ILE A 80 -8.12 0.17 -10.09
C ILE A 80 -9.32 -0.02 -9.16
N THR A 81 -9.37 0.68 -8.02
CA THR A 81 -10.53 0.67 -7.14
C THR A 81 -11.79 1.15 -7.87
N LEU A 82 -11.71 2.27 -8.59
CA LEU A 82 -12.83 2.79 -9.38
C LEU A 82 -13.22 1.85 -10.54
N ALA A 83 -12.22 1.28 -11.21
CA ALA A 83 -12.43 0.32 -12.30
C ALA A 83 -13.22 -0.92 -11.83
N TYR A 84 -12.97 -1.36 -10.60
CA TYR A 84 -13.69 -2.47 -9.99
C TYR A 84 -15.04 -2.04 -9.41
N GLN A 85 -15.06 -1.08 -8.46
CA GLN A 85 -16.25 -0.76 -7.68
C GLN A 85 -17.32 -0.01 -8.48
N GLN A 86 -16.91 0.93 -9.32
CA GLN A 86 -17.84 1.82 -10.00
C GLN A 86 -18.12 1.41 -11.43
N PHE A 87 -17.12 0.89 -12.12
CA PHE A 87 -17.26 0.54 -13.53
C PHE A 87 -17.42 -0.95 -13.81
N HIS A 88 -17.22 -1.80 -12.80
CA HIS A 88 -17.33 -3.27 -12.90
C HIS A 88 -16.56 -3.85 -14.11
N LEU A 89 -15.41 -3.24 -14.47
CA LEU A 89 -14.60 -3.65 -15.62
C LEU A 89 -13.81 -4.93 -15.37
N PHE A 90 -13.57 -5.27 -14.10
CA PHE A 90 -12.80 -6.43 -13.70
C PHE A 90 -13.59 -7.28 -12.71
N SER A 91 -13.31 -8.59 -12.70
CA SER A 91 -13.73 -9.43 -11.60
C SER A 91 -12.96 -9.05 -10.32
N GLN A 92 -13.51 -9.36 -9.15
CA GLN A 92 -12.88 -9.16 -7.85
C GLN A 92 -11.46 -9.73 -7.81
N THR A 93 -11.29 -10.97 -8.26
CA THR A 93 -9.99 -11.64 -8.30
C THR A 93 -8.99 -10.90 -9.19
N THR A 94 -9.43 -10.43 -10.37
CA THR A 94 -8.56 -9.68 -11.29
C THR A 94 -8.12 -8.36 -10.68
N ALA A 95 -9.04 -7.59 -10.10
CA ALA A 95 -8.72 -6.33 -9.44
C ALA A 95 -7.75 -6.54 -8.28
N PHE A 96 -7.95 -7.59 -7.47
CA PHE A 96 -7.07 -7.94 -6.36
C PHE A 96 -5.65 -8.30 -6.83
N VAL A 97 -5.51 -9.12 -7.89
CA VAL A 97 -4.21 -9.46 -8.47
C VAL A 97 -3.49 -8.21 -9.00
N ILE A 98 -4.20 -7.30 -9.67
CA ILE A 98 -3.61 -6.04 -10.15
C ILE A 98 -3.11 -5.20 -8.97
N MET A 99 -3.87 -5.10 -7.88
CA MET A 99 -3.45 -4.36 -6.67
C MET A 99 -2.21 -4.98 -6.02
N ILE A 100 -2.09 -6.32 -5.98
CA ILE A 100 -0.88 -7.01 -5.54
C ILE A 100 0.32 -6.60 -6.40
N VAL A 101 0.17 -6.61 -7.72
CA VAL A 101 1.24 -6.20 -8.65
C VAL A 101 1.66 -4.75 -8.41
N ILE A 102 0.71 -3.84 -8.21
CA ILE A 102 1.01 -2.43 -7.86
C ILE A 102 1.76 -2.36 -6.53
N THR A 103 1.37 -3.13 -5.52
CA THR A 103 2.04 -3.18 -4.22
C THR A 103 3.50 -3.66 -4.36
N VAL A 104 3.72 -4.76 -5.08
CA VAL A 104 5.08 -5.28 -5.34
C VAL A 104 5.93 -4.25 -6.08
N PHE A 105 5.36 -3.58 -7.08
CA PHE A 105 6.06 -2.52 -7.81
C PHE A 105 6.38 -1.31 -6.92
N ALA A 106 5.47 -0.89 -6.04
CA ALA A 106 5.71 0.18 -5.08
C ALA A 106 6.81 -0.17 -4.07
N VAL A 107 6.83 -1.43 -3.59
CA VAL A 107 7.92 -1.96 -2.75
C VAL A 107 9.26 -1.91 -3.50
N ALA A 108 9.30 -2.39 -4.74
CA ALA A 108 10.51 -2.34 -5.56
C ALA A 108 11.02 -0.90 -5.75
N LEU A 109 10.11 0.05 -6.06
CA LEU A 109 10.47 1.46 -6.16
C LEU A 109 11.01 2.03 -4.84
N SER A 110 10.43 1.66 -3.70
CA SER A 110 10.90 2.13 -2.39
C SER A 110 12.36 1.72 -2.13
N LEU A 111 12.73 0.50 -2.51
CA LEU A 111 14.09 0.00 -2.40
C LEU A 111 15.03 0.67 -3.40
N LEU A 112 14.59 0.85 -4.66
CA LEU A 112 15.38 1.50 -5.70
C LEU A 112 15.66 2.98 -5.40
N TYR A 113 14.71 3.69 -4.78
CA TYR A 113 14.83 5.10 -4.42
C TYR A 113 15.45 5.29 -3.04
N ASP A 114 15.58 4.21 -2.27
CA ASP A 114 15.99 4.24 -0.86
C ASP A 114 15.17 5.22 -0.03
N LYS A 115 13.82 5.11 -0.15
CA LYS A 115 12.87 6.02 0.45
C LYS A 115 11.80 5.29 1.25
N GLN A 116 11.82 5.52 2.56
CA GLN A 116 10.85 4.93 3.49
C GLN A 116 9.41 5.38 3.19
N GLU A 117 9.23 6.61 2.74
CA GLU A 117 7.91 7.18 2.41
C GLU A 117 7.20 6.37 1.32
N LEU A 118 7.93 5.89 0.31
CA LEU A 118 7.38 5.04 -0.74
C LEU A 118 6.98 3.66 -0.21
N ALA A 119 7.76 3.10 0.71
CA ALA A 119 7.42 1.84 1.37
C ALA A 119 6.15 1.97 2.23
N ILE A 120 5.96 3.12 2.91
CA ILE A 120 4.74 3.41 3.66
C ILE A 120 3.52 3.50 2.74
N ILE A 121 3.63 4.14 1.58
CA ILE A 121 2.55 4.20 0.60
C ILE A 121 2.22 2.79 0.06
N ALA A 122 3.23 1.99 -0.23
CA ALA A 122 3.04 0.59 -0.63
C ALA A 122 2.34 -0.24 0.45
N LEU A 123 2.72 -0.03 1.71
CA LEU A 123 2.11 -0.67 2.87
C LEU A 123 0.63 -0.28 2.99
N ILE A 124 0.33 1.01 3.01
CA ILE A 124 -1.05 1.51 3.11
C ILE A 124 -1.91 0.97 1.96
N GLY A 125 -1.43 1.09 0.72
CA GLY A 125 -2.12 0.56 -0.45
C GLY A 125 -2.32 -0.95 -0.39
N GLY A 126 -1.31 -1.68 0.05
CA GLY A 126 -1.37 -3.13 0.26
C GLY A 126 -2.42 -3.53 1.30
N PHE A 127 -2.47 -2.89 2.46
CA PHE A 127 -3.48 -3.18 3.48
C PHE A 127 -4.90 -2.73 3.09
N LEU A 128 -5.02 -1.64 2.33
CA LEU A 128 -6.32 -1.19 1.83
C LEU A 128 -6.84 -2.05 0.66
N ALA A 129 -5.97 -2.67 -0.12
CA ALA A 129 -6.36 -3.44 -1.30
C ALA A 129 -7.49 -4.46 -1.04
N PRO A 130 -7.44 -5.36 -0.03
CA PRO A 130 -8.52 -6.28 0.24
C PRO A 130 -9.82 -5.59 0.67
N LEU A 131 -9.74 -4.44 1.36
CA LEU A 131 -10.92 -3.67 1.75
C LEU A 131 -11.56 -2.97 0.55
N LEU A 132 -10.73 -2.43 -0.33
CA LEU A 132 -11.16 -1.71 -1.54
C LEU A 132 -11.76 -2.63 -2.60
N VAL A 133 -11.45 -3.92 -2.57
CA VAL A 133 -11.92 -4.92 -3.52
C VAL A 133 -12.89 -5.93 -2.88
N SER A 134 -13.28 -5.72 -1.62
CA SER A 134 -14.22 -6.58 -0.92
C SER A 134 -15.65 -6.30 -1.38
N ASP A 135 -16.40 -7.38 -1.62
CA ASP A 135 -17.86 -7.38 -1.87
C ASP A 135 -18.67 -7.83 -0.64
N GLY A 136 -18.01 -7.96 0.53
CA GLY A 136 -18.63 -8.38 1.78
C GLY A 136 -18.73 -9.90 1.99
N GLY A 137 -18.50 -10.72 0.96
CA GLY A 137 -18.49 -12.19 1.03
C GLY A 137 -17.13 -12.80 1.37
N GLY A 138 -16.22 -12.03 1.95
CA GLY A 138 -14.79 -12.29 2.02
C GLY A 138 -14.36 -13.56 2.75
N ASN A 139 -13.58 -14.40 2.07
CA ASN A 139 -12.94 -15.56 2.68
C ASN A 139 -11.72 -15.11 3.51
N TYR A 140 -11.80 -15.20 4.84
CA TYR A 140 -10.73 -14.84 5.76
C TYR A 140 -9.39 -15.56 5.47
N ARG A 141 -9.44 -16.79 4.94
CA ARG A 141 -8.21 -17.53 4.57
C ARG A 141 -7.46 -16.83 3.45
N VAL A 142 -8.16 -16.31 2.46
CA VAL A 142 -7.57 -15.52 1.36
C VAL A 142 -6.97 -14.23 1.92
N LEU A 143 -7.69 -13.53 2.78
CA LEU A 143 -7.23 -12.30 3.44
C LEU A 143 -5.94 -12.56 4.24
N PHE A 144 -5.94 -13.55 5.12
CA PHE A 144 -4.76 -13.81 5.96
C PHE A 144 -3.57 -14.36 5.18
N THR A 145 -3.80 -15.20 4.16
CA THR A 145 -2.73 -15.63 3.25
C THR A 145 -2.12 -14.42 2.54
N TYR A 146 -2.94 -13.50 2.07
CA TYR A 146 -2.45 -12.25 1.50
C TYR A 146 -1.65 -11.42 2.51
N LEU A 147 -2.14 -11.26 3.74
CA LEU A 147 -1.41 -10.54 4.79
C LEU A 147 -0.07 -11.20 5.12
N ILE A 148 0.03 -12.52 5.11
CA ILE A 148 1.29 -13.25 5.27
C ILE A 148 2.26 -12.90 4.14
N ILE A 149 1.80 -12.90 2.89
CA ILE A 149 2.61 -12.53 1.73
C ILE A 149 3.09 -11.08 1.84
N LEU A 150 2.20 -10.15 2.20
CA LEU A 150 2.53 -8.74 2.39
C LEU A 150 3.58 -8.56 3.49
N ASN A 151 3.37 -9.17 4.67
CA ASN A 151 4.32 -9.13 5.78
C ASN A 151 5.66 -9.78 5.42
N SER A 152 5.65 -10.84 4.61
CA SER A 152 6.88 -11.48 4.11
C SER A 152 7.65 -10.56 3.15
N GLY A 153 6.97 -9.77 2.33
CA GLY A 153 7.58 -8.72 1.52
C GLY A 153 8.27 -7.66 2.38
N LEU A 154 7.65 -7.29 3.51
CA LEU A 154 8.24 -6.36 4.48
C LEU A 154 9.43 -6.95 5.24
N LEU A 155 9.47 -8.27 5.46
CA LEU A 155 10.65 -8.97 5.98
C LEU A 155 11.87 -8.75 5.07
N ILE A 156 11.67 -8.79 3.75
CA ILE A 156 12.75 -8.52 2.79
C ILE A 156 13.26 -7.08 2.93
N ILE A 157 12.36 -6.12 3.10
CA ILE A 157 12.73 -4.72 3.35
C ILE A 157 13.47 -4.58 4.67
N ALA A 158 12.94 -5.16 5.75
CA ALA A 158 13.52 -5.08 7.09
C ALA A 158 14.92 -5.71 7.16
N TYR A 159 15.15 -6.79 6.42
CA TYR A 159 16.48 -7.41 6.29
C TYR A 159 17.51 -6.48 5.64
N ASN A 160 17.08 -5.63 4.69
CA ASN A 160 17.96 -4.71 3.97
C ASN A 160 18.02 -3.31 4.59
N LYS A 161 16.94 -2.87 5.27
CA LYS A 161 16.78 -1.51 5.77
C LYS A 161 16.15 -1.51 7.18
N SER A 162 16.70 -0.72 8.10
CA SER A 162 16.16 -0.56 9.47
C SER A 162 15.11 0.56 9.53
N TRP A 163 14.03 0.44 8.78
CA TRP A 163 12.96 1.44 8.76
C TRP A 163 11.93 1.18 9.87
N ARG A 164 12.23 1.66 11.08
CA ARG A 164 11.42 1.41 12.30
C ARG A 164 9.96 1.84 12.14
N LEU A 165 9.71 3.00 11.54
CA LEU A 165 8.34 3.48 11.33
C LEU A 165 7.54 2.54 10.40
N LEU A 166 8.16 2.00 9.36
CA LEU A 166 7.52 1.02 8.47
C LEU A 166 7.12 -0.24 9.23
N ASN A 167 8.03 -0.77 10.06
CA ASN A 167 7.78 -1.98 10.86
C ASN A 167 6.66 -1.74 11.88
N LEU A 168 6.65 -0.57 12.56
CA LEU A 168 5.61 -0.19 13.49
C LEU A 168 4.24 -0.08 12.81
N LEU A 169 4.16 0.61 11.68
CA LEU A 169 2.91 0.75 10.92
C LEU A 169 2.41 -0.61 10.43
N ASN A 170 3.31 -1.46 9.95
CA ASN A 170 2.96 -2.81 9.52
C ASN A 170 2.35 -3.63 10.67
N PHE A 171 2.95 -3.58 11.84
CA PHE A 171 2.43 -4.24 13.04
C PHE A 171 1.03 -3.73 13.40
N ILE A 172 0.86 -2.39 13.46
CA ILE A 172 -0.43 -1.77 13.77
C ILE A 172 -1.51 -2.20 12.77
N PHE A 173 -1.24 -2.10 11.46
CA PHE A 173 -2.21 -2.48 10.43
C PHE A 173 -2.55 -3.97 10.48
N THR A 174 -1.57 -4.85 10.72
CA THR A 174 -1.83 -6.29 10.86
C THR A 174 -2.70 -6.58 12.07
N ILE A 175 -2.43 -5.94 13.24
CA ILE A 175 -3.28 -6.09 14.43
C ILE A 175 -4.69 -5.55 14.19
N LEU A 176 -4.84 -4.41 13.53
CA LEU A 176 -6.16 -3.85 13.21
C LEU A 176 -6.97 -4.78 12.30
N MET A 177 -6.34 -5.31 11.24
CA MET A 177 -7.00 -6.25 10.32
C MET A 177 -7.36 -7.58 10.99
N PHE A 178 -6.42 -8.17 11.71
CA PHE A 178 -6.64 -9.43 12.42
C PHE A 178 -7.61 -9.26 13.59
N GLY A 179 -7.45 -8.18 14.38
CA GLY A 179 -8.30 -7.88 15.53
C GLY A 179 -9.74 -7.56 15.13
N SER A 180 -9.95 -6.80 14.05
CA SER A 180 -11.29 -6.53 13.53
C SER A 180 -11.99 -7.83 13.10
N TRP A 181 -11.27 -8.72 12.41
CA TRP A 181 -11.81 -10.02 12.06
C TRP A 181 -12.19 -10.84 13.32
N LEU A 182 -11.33 -10.85 14.33
CA LEU A 182 -11.59 -11.58 15.58
C LEU A 182 -12.83 -11.04 16.33
N LEU A 183 -13.02 -9.72 16.31
CA LEU A 183 -14.14 -9.07 16.99
C LEU A 183 -15.48 -9.22 16.24
N PHE A 184 -15.47 -9.16 14.91
CA PHE A 184 -16.69 -9.10 14.12
C PHE A 184 -17.15 -10.47 13.59
N LEU A 185 -16.24 -11.38 13.27
CA LEU A 185 -16.55 -12.69 12.69
C LEU A 185 -16.53 -13.84 13.68
N GLY A 186 -15.99 -13.65 14.89
CA GLY A 186 -15.96 -14.67 15.93
C GLY A 186 -17.33 -15.02 16.52
N TYR A 187 -18.39 -14.28 16.16
CA TYR A 187 -19.75 -14.51 16.68
C TYR A 187 -20.54 -15.56 15.89
N ASP A 188 -20.30 -15.73 14.59
CA ASP A 188 -21.14 -16.57 13.73
C ASP A 188 -20.72 -18.05 13.66
N GLU A 189 -19.44 -18.38 13.85
CA GLU A 189 -18.95 -19.78 13.89
C GLU A 189 -17.78 -19.97 14.89
N PRO A 190 -18.03 -20.14 16.18
CA PRO A 190 -16.98 -20.05 17.20
C PRO A 190 -15.90 -21.14 17.13
N ALA A 191 -16.24 -22.40 16.81
CA ALA A 191 -15.32 -23.53 16.97
C ALA A 191 -14.23 -23.61 15.86
N ILE A 192 -14.58 -23.32 14.61
CA ILE A 192 -13.64 -23.38 13.47
C ILE A 192 -12.77 -22.12 13.43
N SER A 193 -13.33 -21.02 13.90
CA SER A 193 -12.69 -19.71 13.94
C SER A 193 -11.51 -19.65 14.89
N PHE A 194 -11.62 -20.19 16.11
CA PHE A 194 -10.55 -20.13 17.11
C PHE A 194 -9.28 -20.88 16.71
N LYS A 195 -9.40 -22.09 16.17
CA LYS A 195 -8.22 -22.88 15.74
C LYS A 195 -7.46 -22.20 14.62
N ASN A 196 -8.18 -21.68 13.63
CA ASN A 196 -7.58 -20.97 12.49
C ASN A 196 -7.03 -19.60 12.93
N GLY A 197 -7.75 -18.88 13.80
CA GLY A 197 -7.28 -17.63 14.40
C GLY A 197 -5.97 -17.84 15.16
N PHE A 198 -5.86 -18.88 16.00
CA PHE A 198 -4.63 -19.18 16.72
C PHE A 198 -3.45 -19.51 15.78
N LEU A 199 -3.71 -20.26 14.69
CA LEU A 199 -2.69 -20.56 13.70
C LEU A 199 -2.17 -19.28 13.03
N PHE A 200 -3.06 -18.42 12.54
CA PHE A 200 -2.64 -17.16 11.89
C PHE A 200 -1.97 -16.21 12.88
N ALA A 201 -2.45 -16.10 14.13
CA ALA A 201 -1.79 -15.31 15.17
C ALA A 201 -0.36 -15.79 15.42
N THR A 202 -0.14 -17.11 15.48
CA THR A 202 1.19 -17.70 15.66
C THR A 202 2.10 -17.38 14.46
N VAL A 203 1.59 -17.47 13.22
CA VAL A 203 2.36 -17.14 12.02
C VAL A 203 2.73 -15.65 12.02
N PHE A 204 1.79 -14.74 12.32
CA PHE A 204 2.09 -13.32 12.42
C PHE A 204 3.10 -13.00 13.51
N TYR A 205 2.97 -13.62 14.68
CA TYR A 205 3.93 -13.47 15.76
C TYR A 205 5.36 -13.87 15.31
N LEU A 206 5.51 -15.02 14.66
CA LEU A 206 6.79 -15.48 14.15
C LEU A 206 7.36 -14.53 13.07
N LEU A 207 6.51 -14.03 12.16
CA LEU A 207 6.93 -13.07 11.15
C LEU A 207 7.45 -11.78 11.77
N PHE A 208 6.72 -11.20 12.75
CA PHE A 208 7.17 -9.97 13.42
C PHE A 208 8.41 -10.20 14.28
N PHE A 209 8.54 -11.34 14.91
CA PHE A 209 9.76 -11.73 15.63
C PHE A 209 10.96 -11.73 14.67
N ILE A 210 10.82 -12.38 13.50
CA ILE A 210 11.88 -12.42 12.50
C ILE A 210 12.16 -11.02 11.91
N ILE A 211 11.14 -10.22 11.62
CA ILE A 211 11.30 -8.84 11.11
C ILE A 211 12.14 -8.00 12.08
N ASN A 212 11.85 -8.06 13.39
CA ASN A 212 12.52 -7.24 14.38
C ASN A 212 14.00 -7.61 14.54
N ILE A 213 14.36 -8.88 14.41
CA ILE A 213 15.75 -9.32 14.56
C ILE A 213 16.53 -9.36 13.24
N ALA A 214 15.85 -9.40 12.09
CA ALA A 214 16.47 -9.67 10.78
C ALA A 214 17.61 -8.68 10.44
N HIS A 215 17.39 -7.39 10.66
CA HIS A 215 18.38 -6.37 10.39
C HIS A 215 19.55 -6.40 11.39
N ASN A 216 19.24 -6.57 12.68
CA ASN A 216 20.25 -6.61 13.76
C ASN A 216 21.18 -7.80 13.62
N VAL A 217 20.60 -8.97 13.22
CA VAL A 217 21.39 -10.18 12.94
C VAL A 217 22.33 -9.96 11.74
N LYS A 218 21.85 -9.32 10.66
CA LYS A 218 22.67 -9.03 9.48
C LYS A 218 23.85 -8.11 9.79
N GLU A 219 23.60 -7.04 10.56
CA GLU A 219 24.63 -6.04 10.86
C GLU A 219 25.44 -6.34 12.15
N LYS A 220 25.17 -7.47 12.82
CA LYS A 220 25.79 -7.85 14.10
C LYS A 220 25.68 -6.75 15.17
N LYS A 221 24.62 -5.97 15.14
CA LYS A 221 24.31 -4.92 16.13
C LYS A 221 23.75 -5.51 17.41
N LYS A 222 24.02 -4.84 18.55
CA LYS A 222 23.38 -5.18 19.83
C LYS A 222 21.89 -4.83 19.77
N PHE A 223 21.06 -5.69 20.34
CA PHE A 223 19.63 -5.42 20.51
C PHE A 223 19.42 -4.24 21.47
N ILE A 224 18.49 -3.36 21.14
CA ILE A 224 18.07 -2.23 21.96
C ILE A 224 16.66 -2.53 22.46
N ALA A 225 16.31 -2.05 23.67
CA ALA A 225 15.00 -2.31 24.28
C ALA A 225 13.78 -1.86 23.43
N SER A 226 14.02 -1.10 22.36
CA SER A 226 13.00 -0.66 21.39
C SER A 226 12.88 -1.56 20.14
N ASP A 227 13.65 -2.63 20.04
CA ASP A 227 13.58 -3.61 18.96
C ASP A 227 12.62 -4.75 19.35
#